data_c4bd79e3f50f4bb48a104fc3ebcf409e
#
_entry.id   c4bd79e3f50f4bb48a104fc3ebcf409e
#
_cell.length_a   1.000
_cell.length_b   1.000
_cell.length_c   1.000
_cell.angle_alpha   90.00
_cell.angle_beta   90.00
_cell.angle_gamma   90.00
#
_symmetry.space_group_name_H-M   'P 1'
#
loop_
_entity.id
_entity.type
_entity.pdbx_description
1 polymer ?
#
loop_
_entity_poly.entity_id
_entity_poly.type
_entity_poly.pdbx_seq_one_letter_code
_entity_poly.pdbx_strand_id
1 'polypeptide(L)'
;MMVYGARRLALAVPLLFGMSVLVFALMRVVPGDPAVVVLGYKATPEGVRALREAFHLDEPVPQQYVRWLGGVARGDFGLDFRQNEPIGRMILDRLPVTIELTLLAALGTALIGVPLGLLAGGRRGGTADRAALAVGLVGVSIPDFWLGIMLILGLSLGAGLLPSGGWVAFAESPLENLLHLALPALTLAVSRAAVLGRLTRAAVLDTMHRGFVQYARAKGLGEGAILFRHVLPNAAIPILTVLGLQIGYMLGGAIVVEMIFTLPGVGRMTLDAVLERNYPVVQSTVLVIGAMFMLVNLVTDLLYGVIDPRVRGR
;
A
#
# COMPACT_ATOMS: atom_id res chain seq x y z
N MET A 1 -18.14 -19.06 0.13
CA MET A 1 -17.10 -18.20 -0.47
C MET A 1 -17.68 -17.18 -1.46
N MET A 2 -18.41 -17.60 -2.51
CA MET A 2 -18.96 -16.65 -3.51
C MET A 2 -19.90 -15.61 -2.90
N VAL A 3 -20.85 -16.01 -2.04
CA VAL A 3 -21.80 -15.10 -1.37
C VAL A 3 -21.06 -14.11 -0.44
N TYR A 4 -20.07 -14.59 0.30
CA TYR A 4 -19.23 -13.75 1.16
C TYR A 4 -18.44 -12.73 0.35
N GLY A 5 -17.79 -13.16 -0.73
CA GLY A 5 -17.06 -12.26 -1.63
C GLY A 5 -17.98 -11.23 -2.31
N ALA A 6 -19.15 -11.65 -2.77
CA ALA A 6 -20.14 -10.76 -3.38
C ALA A 6 -20.65 -9.69 -2.39
N ARG A 7 -20.92 -10.06 -1.13
CA ARG A 7 -21.31 -9.12 -0.06
C ARG A 7 -20.20 -8.08 0.22
N ARG A 8 -18.94 -8.53 0.26
CA ARG A 8 -17.78 -7.64 0.47
C ARG A 8 -17.57 -6.69 -0.72
N LEU A 9 -17.71 -7.19 -1.94
CA LEU A 9 -17.70 -6.34 -3.14
C LEU A 9 -18.83 -5.33 -3.14
N ALA A 10 -20.05 -5.73 -2.75
CA ALA A 10 -21.18 -4.82 -2.63
C ALA A 10 -20.92 -3.70 -1.61
N LEU A 11 -20.21 -3.99 -0.51
CA LEU A 11 -19.81 -2.99 0.48
C LEU A 11 -18.66 -2.08 0.00
N ALA A 12 -17.83 -2.54 -0.94
CA ALA A 12 -16.78 -1.71 -1.53
C ALA A 12 -17.33 -0.60 -2.43
N VAL A 13 -18.47 -0.83 -3.10
CA VAL A 13 -19.09 0.15 -4.01
C VAL A 13 -19.43 1.47 -3.30
N PRO A 14 -20.19 1.50 -2.18
CA PRO A 14 -20.50 2.76 -1.49
C PRO A 14 -19.24 3.45 -0.93
N LEU A 15 -18.21 2.69 -0.55
CA LEU A 15 -16.95 3.27 -0.09
C LEU A 15 -16.19 3.95 -1.24
N LEU A 16 -16.09 3.30 -2.41
CA LEU A 16 -15.49 3.91 -3.62
C LEU A 16 -16.30 5.13 -4.07
N PHE A 17 -17.62 5.05 -4.00
CA PHE A 17 -18.48 6.17 -4.31
C PHE A 17 -18.24 7.35 -3.35
N GLY A 18 -18.22 7.11 -2.04
CA GLY A 18 -17.92 8.14 -1.04
C GLY A 18 -16.54 8.77 -1.25
N MET A 19 -15.53 7.93 -1.57
CA MET A 19 -14.19 8.39 -1.87
C MET A 19 -14.15 9.23 -3.16
N SER A 20 -14.88 8.83 -4.21
CA SER A 20 -14.97 9.60 -5.46
C SER A 20 -15.59 10.97 -5.24
N VAL A 21 -16.66 11.07 -4.43
CA VAL A 21 -17.27 12.35 -4.04
C VAL A 21 -16.28 13.23 -3.28
N LEU A 22 -15.59 12.63 -2.30
CA LEU A 22 -14.63 13.35 -1.45
C LEU A 22 -13.45 13.89 -2.27
N VAL A 23 -12.83 13.07 -3.11
CA VAL A 23 -11.69 13.47 -3.95
C VAL A 23 -12.11 14.55 -4.95
N PHE A 24 -13.25 14.37 -5.59
CA PHE A 24 -13.79 15.35 -6.52
C PHE A 24 -14.08 16.71 -5.84
N ALA A 25 -14.71 16.67 -4.65
CA ALA A 25 -15.03 17.88 -3.87
C ALA A 25 -13.76 18.59 -3.39
N LEU A 26 -12.77 17.84 -2.87
CA LEU A 26 -11.50 18.42 -2.39
C LEU A 26 -10.81 19.22 -3.50
N MET A 27 -10.80 18.73 -4.73
CA MET A 27 -10.18 19.44 -5.85
C MET A 27 -10.90 20.76 -6.20
N ARG A 28 -12.15 20.92 -5.81
CA ARG A 28 -12.94 22.18 -6.01
C ARG A 28 -12.74 23.19 -4.88
N VAL A 29 -12.29 22.75 -3.69
CA VAL A 29 -11.98 23.63 -2.56
C VAL A 29 -10.61 24.29 -2.73
N VAL A 30 -9.71 23.70 -3.51
CA VAL A 30 -8.38 24.29 -3.77
C VAL A 30 -8.53 25.62 -4.52
N PRO A 31 -8.06 26.75 -3.97
CA PRO A 31 -8.19 28.05 -4.61
C PRO A 31 -7.37 28.13 -5.90
N GLY A 32 -7.94 28.74 -6.94
CA GLY A 32 -7.34 28.96 -8.24
C GLY A 32 -8.11 28.31 -9.39
N ASP A 33 -8.00 28.88 -10.58
CA ASP A 33 -8.58 28.32 -11.80
C ASP A 33 -7.61 27.29 -12.38
N PRO A 34 -8.04 26.00 -12.53
CA PRO A 34 -7.22 24.96 -13.11
C PRO A 34 -6.63 25.33 -14.47
N ALA A 35 -7.41 25.99 -15.33
CA ALA A 35 -6.97 26.39 -16.66
C ALA A 35 -5.83 27.42 -16.60
N VAL A 36 -5.90 28.36 -15.67
CA VAL A 36 -4.83 29.38 -15.47
C VAL A 36 -3.57 28.72 -14.94
N VAL A 37 -3.71 27.77 -14.00
CA VAL A 37 -2.55 27.09 -13.39
C VAL A 37 -1.83 26.20 -14.41
N VAL A 38 -2.57 25.49 -15.25
CA VAL A 38 -1.99 24.62 -16.30
C VAL A 38 -1.24 25.43 -17.35
N LEU A 39 -1.81 26.56 -17.78
CA LEU A 39 -1.17 27.44 -18.76
C LEU A 39 0.00 28.26 -18.17
N GLY A 40 -0.04 28.50 -16.85
CA GLY A 40 1.02 29.25 -16.16
C GLY A 40 1.32 30.60 -16.81
N TYR A 41 2.59 30.85 -17.13
CA TYR A 41 3.02 32.11 -17.77
C TYR A 41 2.52 32.28 -19.23
N LYS A 42 1.99 31.21 -19.85
CA LYS A 42 1.39 31.26 -21.20
C LYS A 42 -0.13 31.45 -21.16
N ALA A 43 -0.71 31.78 -20.01
CA ALA A 43 -2.13 31.99 -19.84
C ALA A 43 -2.58 33.24 -20.62
N THR A 44 -3.12 33.04 -21.82
CA THR A 44 -3.85 34.07 -22.54
C THR A 44 -5.36 33.92 -22.30
N PRO A 45 -6.16 34.99 -22.39
CA PRO A 45 -7.59 34.89 -22.20
C PRO A 45 -8.26 33.87 -23.14
N GLU A 46 -7.77 33.77 -24.38
CA GLU A 46 -8.24 32.80 -25.38
C GLU A 46 -7.85 31.37 -24.99
N GLY A 47 -6.60 31.15 -24.58
CA GLY A 47 -6.10 29.83 -24.13
C GLY A 47 -6.85 29.32 -22.89
N VAL A 48 -7.10 30.20 -21.91
CA VAL A 48 -7.88 29.86 -20.72
C VAL A 48 -9.30 29.47 -21.10
N ARG A 49 -9.96 30.22 -21.99
CA ARG A 49 -11.31 29.90 -22.47
C ARG A 49 -11.34 28.56 -23.21
N ALA A 50 -10.42 28.31 -24.13
CA ALA A 50 -10.33 27.07 -24.88
C ALA A 50 -10.13 25.86 -23.95
N LEU A 51 -9.28 26.01 -22.91
CA LEU A 51 -9.03 24.95 -21.94
C LEU A 51 -10.27 24.69 -21.06
N ARG A 52 -10.97 25.74 -20.63
CA ARG A 52 -12.22 25.61 -19.86
C ARG A 52 -13.31 24.91 -20.63
N GLU A 53 -13.47 25.24 -21.92
CA GLU A 53 -14.40 24.55 -22.83
C GLU A 53 -14.01 23.09 -23.04
N ALA A 54 -12.74 22.79 -23.33
CA ALA A 54 -12.26 21.44 -23.57
C ALA A 54 -12.45 20.51 -22.36
N PHE A 55 -12.30 21.03 -21.15
CA PHE A 55 -12.43 20.25 -19.91
C PHE A 55 -13.77 20.48 -19.18
N HIS A 56 -14.74 21.12 -19.83
CA HIS A 56 -16.08 21.37 -19.30
C HIS A 56 -16.09 22.07 -17.93
N LEU A 57 -15.12 22.95 -17.67
CA LEU A 57 -14.97 23.62 -16.37
C LEU A 57 -16.06 24.65 -16.09
N ASP A 58 -16.78 25.11 -17.13
CA ASP A 58 -17.89 26.06 -17.01
C ASP A 58 -19.23 25.38 -16.71
N GLU A 59 -19.31 24.05 -16.74
CA GLU A 59 -20.52 23.31 -16.38
C GLU A 59 -20.78 23.37 -14.86
N PRO A 60 -22.03 23.25 -14.41
CA PRO A 60 -22.33 23.10 -12.98
C PRO A 60 -21.57 21.92 -12.36
N VAL A 61 -21.04 22.11 -11.14
CA VAL A 61 -20.20 21.12 -10.43
C VAL A 61 -20.83 19.70 -10.38
N PRO A 62 -22.15 19.54 -10.13
CA PRO A 62 -22.77 18.22 -10.16
C PRO A 62 -22.69 17.54 -11.54
N GLN A 63 -22.82 18.32 -12.63
CA GLN A 63 -22.73 17.76 -13.99
C GLN A 63 -21.31 17.31 -14.32
N GLN A 64 -20.30 18.09 -13.92
CA GLN A 64 -18.89 17.70 -14.04
C GLN A 64 -18.60 16.39 -13.30
N TYR A 65 -19.16 16.24 -12.08
CA TYR A 65 -19.00 15.01 -11.28
C TYR A 65 -19.62 13.80 -11.98
N VAL A 66 -20.89 13.91 -12.42
CA VAL A 66 -21.60 12.81 -13.09
C VAL A 66 -20.88 12.41 -14.39
N ARG A 67 -20.40 13.39 -15.17
CA ARG A 67 -19.62 13.15 -16.40
C ARG A 67 -18.34 12.38 -16.08
N TRP A 68 -17.55 12.88 -15.11
CA TRP A 68 -16.31 12.25 -14.68
C TRP A 68 -16.52 10.83 -14.15
N LEU A 69 -17.46 10.65 -13.22
CA LEU A 69 -17.77 9.33 -12.65
C LEU A 69 -18.30 8.36 -13.72
N GLY A 70 -19.13 8.86 -14.64
CA GLY A 70 -19.60 8.08 -15.77
C GLY A 70 -18.50 7.67 -16.74
N GLY A 71 -17.47 8.48 -16.92
CA GLY A 71 -16.24 8.14 -17.63
C GLY A 71 -15.47 7.03 -16.92
N VAL A 72 -15.17 7.24 -15.64
CA VAL A 72 -14.46 6.27 -14.79
C VAL A 72 -15.14 4.89 -14.79
N ALA A 73 -16.47 4.85 -14.71
CA ALA A 73 -17.23 3.59 -14.76
C ALA A 73 -17.08 2.83 -16.09
N ARG A 74 -16.68 3.51 -17.17
CA ARG A 74 -16.38 2.93 -18.48
C ARG A 74 -14.88 2.72 -18.73
N GLY A 75 -14.02 3.00 -17.73
CA GLY A 75 -12.57 2.91 -17.84
C GLY A 75 -11.93 4.16 -18.48
N ASP A 76 -12.69 5.21 -18.73
CA ASP A 76 -12.19 6.49 -19.21
C ASP A 76 -11.94 7.44 -18.03
N PHE A 77 -10.68 7.62 -17.70
CA PHE A 77 -10.22 8.50 -16.63
C PHE A 77 -10.00 9.96 -17.10
N GLY A 78 -10.28 10.24 -18.36
CA GLY A 78 -10.05 11.54 -19.00
C GLY A 78 -8.61 11.73 -19.46
N LEU A 79 -8.29 12.98 -19.78
CA LEU A 79 -6.98 13.38 -20.30
C LEU A 79 -6.21 14.18 -19.24
N ASP A 80 -4.90 14.00 -19.28
CA ASP A 80 -3.95 14.85 -18.57
C ASP A 80 -4.01 16.28 -19.12
N PHE A 81 -4.11 17.27 -18.25
CA PHE A 81 -4.22 18.68 -18.65
C PHE A 81 -2.97 19.22 -19.36
N ARG A 82 -1.80 18.64 -19.08
CA ARG A 82 -0.51 19.14 -19.61
C ARG A 82 -0.02 18.40 -20.83
N GLN A 83 -0.11 17.08 -20.78
CA GLN A 83 0.44 16.20 -21.82
C GLN A 83 -0.62 15.80 -22.85
N ASN A 84 -1.90 16.03 -22.55
CA ASN A 84 -3.05 15.61 -23.36
C ASN A 84 -3.06 14.08 -23.62
N GLU A 85 -2.49 13.31 -22.68
CA GLU A 85 -2.45 11.85 -22.75
C GLU A 85 -3.60 11.23 -21.95
N PRO A 86 -4.10 10.05 -22.35
CA PRO A 86 -5.11 9.31 -21.60
C PRO A 86 -4.57 8.88 -20.24
N ILE A 87 -5.20 9.38 -19.15
CA ILE A 87 -4.77 9.11 -17.77
C ILE A 87 -4.82 7.62 -17.46
N GLY A 88 -5.81 6.88 -18.00
CA GLY A 88 -5.91 5.44 -17.81
C GLY A 88 -4.67 4.70 -18.28
N ARG A 89 -4.09 5.08 -19.43
CA ARG A 89 -2.83 4.52 -19.94
C ARG A 89 -1.66 4.87 -19.02
N MET A 90 -1.53 6.13 -18.62
CA MET A 90 -0.48 6.58 -17.71
C MET A 90 -0.49 5.79 -16.40
N ILE A 91 -1.68 5.48 -15.87
CA ILE A 91 -1.84 4.66 -14.66
C ILE A 91 -1.41 3.22 -14.93
N LEU A 92 -1.89 2.61 -16.02
CA LEU A 92 -1.57 1.22 -16.36
C LEU A 92 -0.06 0.99 -16.55
N ASP A 93 0.65 1.95 -17.14
CA ASP A 93 2.10 1.88 -17.36
C ASP A 93 2.88 1.97 -16.04
N ARG A 94 2.33 2.62 -15.00
CA ARG A 94 2.99 2.85 -13.69
C ARG A 94 2.53 1.90 -12.59
N LEU A 95 1.36 1.30 -12.75
CA LEU A 95 0.75 0.40 -11.77
C LEU A 95 1.63 -0.80 -11.41
N PRO A 96 2.32 -1.48 -12.36
CA PRO A 96 3.22 -2.58 -12.04
C PRO A 96 4.27 -2.21 -11.01
N VAL A 97 4.90 -1.03 -11.12
CA VAL A 97 5.93 -0.54 -10.20
C VAL A 97 5.42 -0.51 -8.76
N THR A 98 4.28 0.13 -8.54
CA THR A 98 3.67 0.26 -7.20
C THR A 98 3.23 -1.10 -6.65
N ILE A 99 2.69 -1.98 -7.51
CA ILE A 99 2.29 -3.34 -7.09
C ILE A 99 3.51 -4.18 -6.73
N GLU A 100 4.54 -4.23 -7.57
CA GLU A 100 5.78 -5.00 -7.33
C GLU A 100 6.46 -4.53 -6.04
N LEU A 101 6.62 -3.22 -5.86
CA LEU A 101 7.17 -2.63 -4.65
C LEU A 101 6.36 -3.03 -3.40
N THR A 102 5.03 -2.91 -3.46
CA THR A 102 4.15 -3.23 -2.34
C THR A 102 4.21 -4.71 -1.99
N LEU A 103 4.20 -5.59 -2.98
CA LEU A 103 4.28 -7.05 -2.76
C LEU A 103 5.63 -7.47 -2.17
N LEU A 104 6.74 -6.94 -2.67
CA LEU A 104 8.07 -7.21 -2.12
C LEU A 104 8.22 -6.67 -0.70
N ALA A 105 7.73 -5.46 -0.44
CA ALA A 105 7.71 -4.89 0.91
C ALA A 105 6.84 -5.69 1.87
N ALA A 106 5.67 -6.17 1.43
CA ALA A 106 4.79 -7.03 2.22
C ALA A 106 5.44 -8.38 2.54
N LEU A 107 6.11 -8.98 1.55
CA LEU A 107 6.90 -10.20 1.75
C LEU A 107 8.03 -9.97 2.76
N GLY A 108 8.81 -8.91 2.61
CA GLY A 108 9.86 -8.53 3.56
C GLY A 108 9.31 -8.30 4.97
N THR A 109 8.17 -7.61 5.07
CA THR A 109 7.47 -7.39 6.34
C THR A 109 7.08 -8.70 7.00
N ALA A 110 6.54 -9.66 6.25
CA ALA A 110 6.17 -10.97 6.77
C ALA A 110 7.38 -11.80 7.17
N LEU A 111 8.43 -11.84 6.31
CA LEU A 111 9.65 -12.61 6.54
C LEU A 111 10.49 -12.10 7.73
N ILE A 112 10.40 -10.82 8.05
CA ILE A 112 11.09 -10.22 9.20
C ILE A 112 10.17 -10.22 10.43
N GLY A 113 8.95 -9.69 10.29
CA GLY A 113 8.06 -9.43 11.43
C GLY A 113 7.49 -10.69 12.06
N VAL A 114 7.08 -11.68 11.27
CA VAL A 114 6.50 -12.91 11.83
C VAL A 114 7.54 -13.72 12.62
N PRO A 115 8.75 -14.01 12.10
CA PRO A 115 9.78 -14.70 12.89
C PRO A 115 10.19 -13.95 14.15
N LEU A 116 10.38 -12.62 14.08
CA LEU A 116 10.67 -11.80 15.25
C LEU A 116 9.59 -11.92 16.32
N GLY A 117 8.32 -11.84 15.94
CA GLY A 117 7.20 -11.98 16.84
C GLY A 117 7.07 -13.39 17.44
N LEU A 118 7.31 -14.44 16.65
CA LEU A 118 7.32 -15.84 17.11
C LEU A 118 8.44 -16.09 18.13
N LEU A 119 9.65 -15.62 17.85
CA LEU A 119 10.80 -15.75 18.75
C LEU A 119 10.57 -15.03 20.08
N ALA A 120 10.04 -13.80 20.00
CA ALA A 120 9.74 -13.00 21.18
C ALA A 120 8.59 -13.60 22.01
N GLY A 121 7.51 -14.04 21.37
CA GLY A 121 6.34 -14.62 22.04
C GLY A 121 6.60 -16.02 22.60
N GLY A 122 7.41 -16.83 21.91
CA GLY A 122 7.74 -18.18 22.34
C GLY A 122 8.68 -18.24 23.57
N ARG A 123 9.44 -17.17 23.85
CA ARG A 123 10.43 -17.10 24.95
C ARG A 123 10.22 -15.84 25.80
N ARG A 124 9.02 -15.69 26.34
CA ARG A 124 8.63 -14.52 27.16
C ARG A 124 9.63 -14.21 28.28
N GLY A 125 10.04 -12.93 28.36
CA GLY A 125 10.96 -12.42 29.40
C GLY A 125 12.43 -12.76 29.18
N GLY A 126 12.77 -13.54 28.14
CA GLY A 126 14.15 -13.87 27.77
C GLY A 126 14.87 -12.71 27.05
N THR A 127 16.18 -12.92 26.80
CA THR A 127 17.01 -11.95 26.04
C THR A 127 16.50 -11.75 24.63
N ALA A 128 16.03 -12.81 23.96
CA ALA A 128 15.43 -12.74 22.62
C ALA A 128 14.15 -11.88 22.60
N ASP A 129 13.31 -11.98 23.61
CA ASP A 129 12.11 -11.17 23.76
C ASP A 129 12.46 -9.68 23.93
N ARG A 130 13.41 -9.36 24.81
CA ARG A 130 13.87 -7.98 25.04
C ARG A 130 14.56 -7.40 23.79
N ALA A 131 15.38 -8.17 23.10
CA ALA A 131 16.04 -7.76 21.87
C ALA A 131 15.01 -7.49 20.75
N ALA A 132 14.02 -8.37 20.54
CA ALA A 132 12.98 -8.18 19.55
C ALA A 132 12.11 -6.95 19.83
N LEU A 133 11.79 -6.69 21.12
CA LEU A 133 11.07 -5.48 21.52
C LEU A 133 11.90 -4.22 21.28
N ALA A 134 13.20 -4.23 21.58
CA ALA A 134 14.10 -3.10 21.32
C ALA A 134 14.24 -2.81 19.81
N VAL A 135 14.47 -3.85 19.00
CA VAL A 135 14.52 -3.75 17.53
C VAL A 135 13.18 -3.25 16.99
N GLY A 136 12.07 -3.76 17.51
CA GLY A 136 10.73 -3.29 17.13
C GLY A 136 10.49 -1.82 17.47
N LEU A 137 10.96 -1.35 18.64
CA LEU A 137 10.83 0.05 19.03
C LEU A 137 11.66 0.96 18.12
N VAL A 138 12.90 0.61 17.86
CA VAL A 138 13.79 1.34 16.94
C VAL A 138 13.20 1.37 15.53
N GLY A 139 12.73 0.23 15.03
CA GLY A 139 12.17 0.14 13.68
C GLY A 139 10.92 0.99 13.46
N VAL A 140 10.07 1.17 14.48
CA VAL A 140 8.90 2.07 14.38
C VAL A 140 9.29 3.54 14.49
N SER A 141 10.39 3.84 15.21
CA SER A 141 10.82 5.22 15.46
C SER A 141 11.58 5.84 14.27
N ILE A 142 12.10 5.02 13.37
CA ILE A 142 12.85 5.47 12.20
C ILE A 142 11.88 5.88 11.09
N PRO A 143 11.93 7.15 10.59
CA PRO A 143 11.11 7.55 9.45
C PRO A 143 11.53 6.80 8.17
N ASP A 144 10.56 6.34 7.38
CA ASP A 144 10.82 5.59 6.14
C ASP A 144 11.76 6.36 5.19
N PHE A 145 11.55 7.67 5.02
CA PHE A 145 12.39 8.50 4.16
C PHE A 145 13.84 8.56 4.62
N TRP A 146 14.08 8.68 5.92
CA TRP A 146 15.42 8.71 6.48
C TRP A 146 16.12 7.36 6.29
N LEU A 147 15.41 6.26 6.55
CA LEU A 147 15.94 4.91 6.33
C LEU A 147 16.32 4.71 4.86
N GLY A 148 15.45 5.12 3.92
CA GLY A 148 15.73 5.02 2.49
C GLY A 148 17.02 5.74 2.09
N ILE A 149 17.21 6.98 2.56
CA ILE A 149 18.43 7.74 2.30
C ILE A 149 19.66 7.04 2.90
N MET A 150 19.57 6.54 4.13
CA MET A 150 20.68 5.82 4.77
C MET A 150 21.04 4.52 4.05
N LEU A 151 20.05 3.80 3.53
CA LEU A 151 20.28 2.59 2.71
C LEU A 151 20.95 2.94 1.38
N ILE A 152 20.55 4.01 0.71
CA ILE A 152 21.23 4.51 -0.50
C ILE A 152 22.68 4.84 -0.19
N LEU A 153 22.92 5.65 0.83
CA LEU A 153 24.29 6.07 1.21
C LEU A 153 25.17 4.89 1.60
N GLY A 154 24.66 3.95 2.39
CA GLY A 154 25.45 2.82 2.89
C GLY A 154 25.61 1.69 1.87
N LEU A 155 24.51 1.18 1.32
CA LEU A 155 24.52 -0.04 0.50
C LEU A 155 24.71 0.23 -0.99
N SER A 156 24.21 1.37 -1.50
CA SER A 156 24.39 1.71 -2.91
C SER A 156 25.68 2.47 -3.15
N LEU A 157 25.84 3.66 -2.57
CA LEU A 157 26.98 4.52 -2.83
C LEU A 157 28.24 4.08 -2.08
N GLY A 158 28.10 3.66 -0.81
CA GLY A 158 29.25 3.26 0.01
C GLY A 158 29.80 1.88 -0.33
N ALA A 159 28.92 0.89 -0.42
CA ALA A 159 29.31 -0.51 -0.65
C ALA A 159 29.20 -0.95 -2.13
N GLY A 160 28.50 -0.21 -2.99
CA GLY A 160 28.29 -0.57 -4.40
C GLY A 160 27.51 -1.87 -4.63
N LEU A 161 26.67 -2.28 -3.65
CA LEU A 161 26.02 -3.58 -3.68
C LEU A 161 24.69 -3.58 -4.43
N LEU A 162 23.94 -2.48 -4.39
CA LEU A 162 22.59 -2.37 -4.94
C LEU A 162 22.39 -1.02 -5.66
N PRO A 163 21.50 -0.95 -6.67
CA PRO A 163 21.16 0.31 -7.33
C PRO A 163 20.57 1.33 -6.35
N SER A 164 20.87 2.61 -6.56
CA SER A 164 20.31 3.72 -5.74
C SER A 164 18.87 4.08 -6.10
N GLY A 165 18.38 3.64 -7.24
CA GLY A 165 17.03 3.93 -7.71
C GLY A 165 16.83 3.52 -9.16
N GLY A 166 15.69 3.93 -9.75
CA GLY A 166 15.27 3.51 -11.07
C GLY A 166 14.50 2.18 -11.02
N TRP A 167 13.93 1.80 -12.16
CA TRP A 167 13.13 0.58 -12.30
C TRP A 167 13.38 -0.06 -13.66
N VAL A 168 13.44 -1.37 -13.67
CA VAL A 168 13.52 -2.22 -14.87
C VAL A 168 12.29 -3.13 -14.85
N ALA A 169 11.60 -3.29 -15.98
CA ALA A 169 10.42 -4.15 -16.03
C ALA A 169 10.78 -5.61 -15.71
N PHE A 170 9.96 -6.26 -14.88
CA PHE A 170 10.18 -7.67 -14.51
C PHE A 170 10.26 -8.58 -15.75
N ALA A 171 9.47 -8.27 -16.79
CA ALA A 171 9.47 -9.02 -18.05
C ALA A 171 10.77 -8.88 -18.85
N GLU A 172 11.52 -7.78 -18.68
CA GLU A 172 12.80 -7.55 -19.36
C GLU A 172 13.96 -8.24 -18.64
N SER A 173 14.05 -8.03 -17.33
CA SER A 173 15.09 -8.63 -16.50
C SER A 173 14.60 -8.82 -15.07
N PRO A 174 14.13 -10.01 -14.68
CA PRO A 174 13.64 -10.27 -13.31
C PRO A 174 14.69 -9.98 -12.23
N LEU A 175 15.97 -10.28 -12.49
CA LEU A 175 17.04 -10.03 -11.54
C LEU A 175 17.27 -8.54 -11.33
N GLU A 176 17.40 -7.76 -12.41
CA GLU A 176 17.59 -6.31 -12.34
C GLU A 176 16.40 -5.64 -11.67
N ASN A 177 15.17 -6.06 -11.99
CA ASN A 177 13.97 -5.58 -11.32
C ASN A 177 14.05 -5.77 -9.79
N LEU A 178 14.38 -6.98 -9.34
CA LEU A 178 14.50 -7.29 -7.91
C LEU A 178 15.64 -6.51 -7.24
N LEU A 179 16.78 -6.31 -7.92
CA LEU A 179 17.87 -5.51 -7.39
C LEU A 179 17.48 -4.04 -7.21
N HIS A 180 16.78 -3.44 -8.19
CA HIS A 180 16.31 -2.06 -8.11
C HIS A 180 15.22 -1.88 -7.03
N LEU A 181 14.39 -2.90 -6.81
CA LEU A 181 13.32 -2.84 -5.79
C LEU A 181 13.78 -3.28 -4.40
N ALA A 182 14.99 -3.84 -4.23
CA ALA A 182 15.47 -4.36 -2.95
C ALA A 182 15.54 -3.27 -1.86
N LEU A 183 16.21 -2.15 -2.12
CA LEU A 183 16.33 -1.06 -1.13
C LEU A 183 14.98 -0.37 -0.88
N PRO A 184 14.17 -0.01 -1.90
CA PRO A 184 12.81 0.52 -1.70
C PRO A 184 11.91 -0.40 -0.88
N ALA A 185 11.89 -1.70 -1.21
CA ALA A 185 11.07 -2.68 -0.50
C ALA A 185 11.53 -2.86 0.96
N LEU A 186 12.84 -2.90 1.20
CA LEU A 186 13.40 -2.97 2.56
C LEU A 186 13.04 -1.72 3.37
N THR A 187 13.09 -0.54 2.75
CA THR A 187 12.71 0.73 3.37
C THR A 187 11.27 0.67 3.91
N LEU A 188 10.31 0.22 3.08
CA LEU A 188 8.92 0.06 3.51
C LEU A 188 8.74 -1.10 4.51
N ALA A 189 9.49 -2.17 4.37
CA ALA A 189 9.32 -3.38 5.17
C ALA A 189 9.75 -3.20 6.63
N VAL A 190 10.82 -2.48 6.91
CA VAL A 190 11.43 -2.41 8.26
C VAL A 190 10.46 -1.87 9.31
N SER A 191 9.87 -0.71 9.08
CA SER A 191 8.92 -0.10 10.02
C SER A 191 7.66 -0.95 10.18
N ARG A 192 7.18 -1.54 9.09
CA ARG A 192 5.99 -2.40 9.08
C ARG A 192 6.25 -3.76 9.74
N ALA A 193 7.44 -4.33 9.55
CA ALA A 193 7.86 -5.56 10.22
C ALA A 193 7.95 -5.39 11.74
N ALA A 194 8.40 -4.23 12.20
CA ALA A 194 8.42 -3.90 13.62
C ALA A 194 7.01 -3.89 14.25
N VAL A 195 6.02 -3.32 13.55
CA VAL A 195 4.62 -3.35 13.96
C VAL A 195 4.07 -4.78 13.93
N LEU A 196 4.26 -5.48 12.82
CA LEU A 196 3.80 -6.87 12.65
C LEU A 196 4.41 -7.79 13.69
N GLY A 197 5.71 -7.68 13.96
CA GLY A 197 6.41 -8.50 14.96
C GLY A 197 5.84 -8.32 16.35
N ARG A 198 5.56 -7.09 16.77
CA ARG A 198 4.95 -6.79 18.07
C ARG A 198 3.55 -7.38 18.20
N LEU A 199 2.72 -7.28 17.15
CA LEU A 199 1.37 -7.83 17.14
C LEU A 199 1.38 -9.36 17.03
N THR A 200 2.31 -9.92 16.25
CA THR A 200 2.56 -11.38 16.21
C THR A 200 2.93 -11.91 17.59
N ARG A 201 3.84 -11.22 18.30
CA ARG A 201 4.20 -11.57 19.68
C ARG A 201 2.97 -11.59 20.60
N ALA A 202 2.11 -10.58 20.54
CA ALA A 202 0.91 -10.52 21.35
C ALA A 202 -0.05 -11.69 21.04
N ALA A 203 -0.28 -12.00 19.76
CA ALA A 203 -1.13 -13.12 19.33
C ALA A 203 -0.57 -14.48 19.75
N VAL A 204 0.75 -14.65 19.70
CA VAL A 204 1.44 -15.86 20.18
C VAL A 204 1.26 -16.02 21.69
N LEU A 205 1.50 -14.97 22.46
CA LEU A 205 1.35 -15.01 23.92
C LEU A 205 -0.09 -15.34 24.34
N ASP A 206 -1.09 -14.72 23.70
CA ASP A 206 -2.50 -15.03 23.95
C ASP A 206 -2.80 -16.52 23.67
N THR A 207 -2.31 -17.02 22.54
CA THR A 207 -2.53 -18.40 22.15
C THR A 207 -1.82 -19.40 23.06
N MET A 208 -0.61 -19.09 23.53
CA MET A 208 0.19 -19.94 24.44
C MET A 208 -0.48 -20.20 25.80
N HIS A 209 -1.39 -19.30 26.23
CA HIS A 209 -2.14 -19.47 27.48
C HIS A 209 -3.41 -20.33 27.34
N ARG A 210 -3.78 -20.77 26.11
CA ARG A 210 -5.00 -21.56 25.88
C ARG A 210 -4.83 -23.01 26.34
N GLY A 211 -5.92 -23.60 26.82
CA GLY A 211 -5.93 -24.95 27.41
C GLY A 211 -5.40 -26.06 26.49
N PHE A 212 -5.60 -25.95 25.16
CA PHE A 212 -5.09 -26.94 24.21
C PHE A 212 -3.55 -26.96 24.15
N VAL A 213 -2.89 -25.83 24.42
CA VAL A 213 -1.42 -25.74 24.50
C VAL A 213 -0.91 -26.46 25.74
N GLN A 214 -1.59 -26.26 26.88
CA GLN A 214 -1.26 -26.96 28.13
C GLN A 214 -1.44 -28.48 27.96
N TYR A 215 -2.50 -28.90 27.29
CA TYR A 215 -2.73 -30.33 26.97
C TYR A 215 -1.62 -30.89 26.06
N ALA A 216 -1.18 -30.13 25.06
CA ALA A 216 -0.06 -30.53 24.20
C ALA A 216 1.25 -30.73 24.97
N ARG A 217 1.54 -29.83 25.95
CA ARG A 217 2.68 -29.99 26.87
C ARG A 217 2.55 -31.22 27.75
N ALA A 218 1.37 -31.47 28.31
CA ALA A 218 1.12 -32.65 29.15
C ALA A 218 1.32 -33.98 28.35
N LYS A 219 1.13 -33.94 27.01
CA LYS A 219 1.46 -35.05 26.11
C LYS A 219 2.95 -35.19 25.77
N GLY A 220 3.82 -34.33 26.30
CA GLY A 220 5.26 -34.39 26.07
C GLY A 220 5.72 -33.75 24.74
N LEU A 221 4.91 -32.94 24.06
CA LEU A 221 5.32 -32.25 22.87
C LEU A 221 6.34 -31.16 23.21
N GLY A 222 7.43 -31.10 22.43
CA GLY A 222 8.45 -30.04 22.59
C GLY A 222 7.93 -28.65 22.20
N GLU A 223 8.43 -27.59 22.82
CA GLU A 223 8.00 -26.20 22.62
C GLU A 223 8.02 -25.74 21.16
N GLY A 224 9.00 -26.19 20.34
CA GLY A 224 9.05 -25.90 18.92
C GLY A 224 7.86 -26.49 18.16
N ALA A 225 7.52 -27.77 18.43
CA ALA A 225 6.37 -28.42 17.83
C ALA A 225 5.05 -27.74 18.25
N ILE A 226 4.95 -27.35 19.52
CA ILE A 226 3.82 -26.58 20.04
C ILE A 226 3.71 -25.24 19.29
N LEU A 227 4.79 -24.48 19.17
CA LEU A 227 4.81 -23.18 18.52
C LEU A 227 4.36 -23.24 17.07
N PHE A 228 4.97 -24.14 16.26
CA PHE A 228 4.70 -24.17 14.82
C PHE A 228 3.43 -24.96 14.45
N ARG A 229 3.06 -26.00 15.20
CA ARG A 229 1.94 -26.89 14.88
C ARG A 229 0.63 -26.51 15.56
N HIS A 230 0.70 -25.84 16.70
CA HIS A 230 -0.50 -25.52 17.50
C HIS A 230 -0.70 -24.01 17.68
N VAL A 231 0.36 -23.25 17.92
CA VAL A 231 0.24 -21.81 18.21
C VAL A 231 0.15 -20.99 16.94
N LEU A 232 1.08 -21.14 16.02
CA LEU A 232 1.13 -20.33 14.78
C LEU A 232 -0.14 -20.44 13.92
N PRO A 233 -0.73 -21.61 13.66
CA PRO A 233 -1.99 -21.70 12.91
C PRO A 233 -3.15 -20.95 13.58
N ASN A 234 -3.21 -20.97 14.92
CA ASN A 234 -4.24 -20.28 15.68
C ASN A 234 -3.99 -18.76 15.80
N ALA A 235 -2.74 -18.34 15.77
CA ALA A 235 -2.34 -16.93 15.74
C ALA A 235 -2.35 -16.34 14.32
N ALA A 236 -2.52 -17.16 13.28
CA ALA A 236 -2.43 -16.72 11.88
C ALA A 236 -3.48 -15.67 11.50
N ILE A 237 -4.72 -15.79 12.03
CA ILE A 237 -5.80 -14.84 11.71
C ILE A 237 -5.44 -13.40 12.13
N PRO A 238 -5.11 -13.10 13.41
CA PRO A 238 -4.69 -11.75 13.79
C PRO A 238 -3.42 -11.29 13.06
N ILE A 239 -2.46 -12.19 12.78
CA ILE A 239 -1.26 -11.86 12.01
C ILE A 239 -1.61 -11.41 10.59
N LEU A 240 -2.47 -12.16 9.89
CA LEU A 240 -2.93 -11.80 8.54
C LEU A 240 -3.77 -10.52 8.53
N THR A 241 -4.59 -10.29 9.54
CA THR A 241 -5.34 -9.03 9.68
C THR A 241 -4.40 -7.85 9.66
N VAL A 242 -3.37 -7.92 10.48
CA VAL A 242 -2.39 -6.83 10.59
C VAL A 242 -1.58 -6.71 9.31
N LEU A 243 -1.14 -7.83 8.72
CA LEU A 243 -0.41 -7.80 7.46
C LEU A 243 -1.23 -7.16 6.34
N GLY A 244 -2.51 -7.50 6.20
CA GLY A 244 -3.42 -6.88 5.24
C GLY A 244 -3.55 -5.37 5.43
N LEU A 245 -3.72 -4.92 6.67
CA LEU A 245 -3.73 -3.49 7.00
C LEU A 245 -2.41 -2.81 6.66
N GLN A 246 -1.27 -3.46 6.93
CA GLN A 246 0.05 -2.90 6.61
C GLN A 246 0.27 -2.80 5.09
N ILE A 247 -0.20 -3.76 4.30
CA ILE A 247 -0.16 -3.67 2.83
C ILE A 247 -0.97 -2.46 2.35
N GLY A 248 -2.16 -2.25 2.91
CA GLY A 248 -2.95 -1.07 2.60
C GLY A 248 -2.24 0.25 2.92
N TYR A 249 -1.57 0.34 4.08
CA TYR A 249 -0.76 1.51 4.43
C TYR A 249 0.48 1.68 3.54
N MET A 250 1.06 0.59 3.02
CA MET A 250 2.18 0.65 2.08
C MET A 250 1.80 1.35 0.79
N LEU A 251 0.59 1.14 0.26
CA LEU A 251 0.11 1.82 -0.94
C LEU A 251 0.15 3.36 -0.79
N GLY A 252 -0.20 3.88 0.39
CA GLY A 252 -0.06 5.31 0.69
C GLY A 252 1.40 5.73 0.97
N GLY A 253 2.16 4.90 1.69
CA GLY A 253 3.57 5.15 2.03
C GLY A 253 4.52 5.00 0.85
N ALA A 254 4.13 4.29 -0.20
CA ALA A 254 4.91 4.12 -1.41
C ALA A 254 5.26 5.45 -2.09
N ILE A 255 4.41 6.47 -1.98
CA ILE A 255 4.63 7.81 -2.59
C ILE A 255 6.02 8.36 -2.26
N VAL A 256 6.37 8.39 -0.97
CA VAL A 256 7.65 8.95 -0.50
C VAL A 256 8.82 8.08 -0.94
N VAL A 257 8.66 6.76 -0.89
CA VAL A 257 9.71 5.82 -1.30
C VAL A 257 9.91 5.84 -2.82
N GLU A 258 8.84 5.90 -3.60
CA GLU A 258 8.92 6.05 -5.06
C GLU A 258 9.67 7.35 -5.45
N MET A 259 9.49 8.43 -4.69
CA MET A 259 10.25 9.66 -4.92
C MET A 259 11.73 9.52 -4.62
N ILE A 260 12.07 8.98 -3.44
CA ILE A 260 13.47 8.86 -2.98
C ILE A 260 14.27 7.97 -3.93
N PHE A 261 13.67 6.85 -4.36
CA PHE A 261 14.31 5.89 -5.25
C PHE A 261 14.03 6.12 -6.73
N THR A 262 13.43 7.26 -7.09
CA THR A 262 13.10 7.65 -8.48
C THR A 262 12.30 6.58 -9.25
N LEU A 263 11.42 5.85 -8.56
CA LEU A 263 10.57 4.84 -9.16
C LEU A 263 9.41 5.51 -9.93
N PRO A 264 9.10 5.07 -11.16
CA PRO A 264 7.98 5.63 -11.93
C PRO A 264 6.63 5.00 -11.54
N GLY A 265 6.25 5.07 -10.25
CA GLY A 265 5.01 4.50 -9.74
C GLY A 265 3.81 5.45 -9.75
N VAL A 266 2.63 4.90 -9.40
CA VAL A 266 1.36 5.66 -9.30
C VAL A 266 1.41 6.67 -8.14
N GLY A 267 2.09 6.34 -7.06
CA GLY A 267 2.25 7.25 -5.91
C GLY A 267 3.01 8.52 -6.30
N ARG A 268 4.16 8.39 -6.97
CA ARG A 268 4.92 9.52 -7.49
C ARG A 268 4.09 10.34 -8.48
N MET A 269 3.40 9.67 -9.42
CA MET A 269 2.50 10.33 -10.37
C MET A 269 1.42 11.15 -9.65
N THR A 270 0.87 10.63 -8.55
CA THR A 270 -0.13 11.34 -7.74
C THR A 270 0.46 12.62 -7.15
N LEU A 271 1.66 12.54 -6.58
CA LEU A 271 2.29 13.68 -5.95
C LEU A 271 2.69 14.76 -6.98
N ASP A 272 3.29 14.34 -8.10
CA ASP A 272 3.63 15.26 -9.19
C ASP A 272 2.36 15.98 -9.66
N ALA A 273 1.24 15.26 -9.84
CA ALA A 273 -0.04 15.84 -10.21
C ALA A 273 -0.61 16.81 -9.15
N VAL A 274 -0.41 16.55 -7.86
CA VAL A 274 -0.82 17.46 -6.77
C VAL A 274 -0.01 18.75 -6.83
N LEU A 275 1.31 18.65 -6.97
CA LEU A 275 2.21 19.81 -7.06
C LEU A 275 1.92 20.66 -8.30
N GLU A 276 1.53 20.01 -9.38
CA GLU A 276 1.18 20.62 -10.66
C GLU A 276 -0.28 21.07 -10.75
N ARG A 277 -1.09 20.79 -9.73
CA ARG A 277 -2.55 21.04 -9.69
C ARG A 277 -3.31 20.40 -10.88
N ASN A 278 -2.84 19.25 -11.30
CA ASN A 278 -3.45 18.47 -12.39
C ASN A 278 -4.63 17.65 -11.82
N TYR A 279 -5.77 18.29 -11.68
CA TYR A 279 -6.92 17.73 -10.99
C TYR A 279 -7.42 16.38 -11.54
N PRO A 280 -7.55 16.17 -12.87
CA PRO A 280 -7.99 14.88 -13.39
C PRO A 280 -7.05 13.74 -13.02
N VAL A 281 -5.74 13.97 -13.06
CA VAL A 281 -4.73 12.97 -12.68
C VAL A 281 -4.82 12.66 -11.19
N VAL A 282 -4.90 13.69 -10.31
CA VAL A 282 -5.05 13.49 -8.86
C VAL A 282 -6.31 12.68 -8.55
N GLN A 283 -7.46 13.05 -9.12
CA GLN A 283 -8.73 12.36 -8.89
C GLN A 283 -8.66 10.89 -9.29
N SER A 284 -8.08 10.62 -10.44
CA SER A 284 -7.98 9.27 -11.00
C SER A 284 -7.00 8.39 -10.23
N THR A 285 -5.81 8.91 -9.90
CA THR A 285 -4.78 8.14 -9.17
C THR A 285 -5.20 7.85 -7.74
N VAL A 286 -5.79 8.82 -7.03
CA VAL A 286 -6.30 8.61 -5.66
C VAL A 286 -7.42 7.57 -5.66
N LEU A 287 -8.33 7.61 -6.64
CA LEU A 287 -9.40 6.61 -6.76
C LEU A 287 -8.83 5.22 -7.04
N VAL A 288 -7.82 5.10 -7.89
CA VAL A 288 -7.16 3.82 -8.19
C VAL A 288 -6.41 3.29 -6.97
N ILE A 289 -5.66 4.12 -6.24
CA ILE A 289 -4.99 3.72 -4.99
C ILE A 289 -6.02 3.22 -3.97
N GLY A 290 -7.17 3.89 -3.85
CA GLY A 290 -8.25 3.45 -2.98
C GLY A 290 -8.90 2.15 -3.43
N ALA A 291 -9.07 1.94 -4.73
CA ALA A 291 -9.55 0.66 -5.26
C ALA A 291 -8.54 -0.47 -4.98
N MET A 292 -7.24 -0.20 -5.11
CA MET A 292 -6.18 -1.15 -4.72
C MET A 292 -6.23 -1.50 -3.22
N PHE A 293 -6.40 -0.48 -2.36
CA PHE A 293 -6.57 -0.69 -0.91
C PHE A 293 -7.77 -1.61 -0.62
N MET A 294 -8.91 -1.39 -1.28
CA MET A 294 -10.09 -2.23 -1.14
C MET A 294 -9.87 -3.65 -1.66
N LEU A 295 -9.13 -3.80 -2.77
CA LEU A 295 -8.76 -5.10 -3.30
C LEU A 295 -7.88 -5.88 -2.30
N VAL A 296 -6.90 -5.23 -1.70
CA VAL A 296 -6.07 -5.84 -0.64
C VAL A 296 -6.91 -6.30 0.54
N ASN A 297 -7.85 -5.47 1.01
CA ASN A 297 -8.76 -5.85 2.09
C ASN A 297 -9.65 -7.03 1.69
N LEU A 298 -10.19 -7.03 0.47
CA LEU A 298 -10.99 -8.14 -0.05
C LEU A 298 -10.18 -9.45 -0.09
N VAL A 299 -8.95 -9.40 -0.61
CA VAL A 299 -8.05 -10.57 -0.64
C VAL A 299 -7.76 -11.06 0.78
N THR A 300 -7.49 -10.15 1.72
CA THR A 300 -7.26 -10.48 3.14
C THR A 300 -8.48 -11.15 3.76
N ASP A 301 -9.68 -10.64 3.49
CA ASP A 301 -10.94 -11.23 3.96
C ASP A 301 -11.20 -12.63 3.36
N LEU A 302 -10.86 -12.85 2.09
CA LEU A 302 -10.96 -14.16 1.45
C LEU A 302 -9.96 -15.15 2.06
N LEU A 303 -8.75 -14.71 2.39
CA LEU A 303 -7.75 -15.53 3.07
C LEU A 303 -8.22 -15.97 4.48
N TYR A 304 -8.96 -15.12 5.22
CA TYR A 304 -9.59 -15.56 6.48
C TYR A 304 -10.54 -16.74 6.26
N GLY A 305 -11.37 -16.68 5.21
CA GLY A 305 -12.29 -17.76 4.90
C GLY A 305 -11.59 -19.08 4.50
N VAL A 306 -10.32 -19.03 4.04
CA VAL A 306 -9.51 -20.22 3.76
C VAL A 306 -8.92 -20.80 5.04
N ILE A 307 -8.43 -19.93 5.96
CA ILE A 307 -7.73 -20.33 7.18
C ILE A 307 -8.70 -20.78 8.26
N ASP A 308 -9.82 -20.08 8.42
CA ASP A 308 -10.88 -20.46 9.38
C ASP A 308 -12.21 -20.67 8.68
N PRO A 309 -12.57 -21.94 8.41
CA PRO A 309 -13.87 -22.27 7.80
C PRO A 309 -15.10 -21.80 8.61
N ARG A 310 -14.94 -21.49 9.91
CA ARG A 310 -16.04 -21.03 10.77
C ARG A 310 -16.51 -19.60 10.43
N VAL A 311 -15.65 -18.81 9.79
CA VAL A 311 -15.99 -17.45 9.33
C VAL A 311 -16.93 -17.46 8.11
N ARG A 312 -17.05 -18.62 7.41
CA ARG A 312 -17.91 -18.77 6.22
C ARG A 312 -19.41 -18.75 6.50
N GLY A 313 -19.81 -18.93 7.75
CA GLY A 313 -21.22 -19.05 8.18
C GLY A 313 -21.82 -17.80 8.82
N ARG A 314 -21.08 -16.70 8.86
CA ARG A 314 -21.54 -15.39 9.32
C ARG A 314 -21.54 -14.42 8.14
#